data_2e05894573458d826d3ae2de261ceae7
#
_entry.id   2e05894573458d826d3ae2de261ceae7
#
_cell.length_a   1.000
_cell.length_b   1.000
_cell.length_c   1.000
_cell.angle_alpha   90.00
_cell.angle_beta   90.00
_cell.angle_gamma   90.00
#
_symmetry.space_group_name_H-M   'P 1'
#
loop_
_entity.id
_entity.type
_entity.pdbx_description
1 polymer ?
#
loop_
_entity_poly.entity_id
_entity_poly.type
_entity_poly.pdbx_seq_one_letter_code
_entity_poly.pdbx_strand_id
1 'polypeptide(L)'
;MTSPTKDLVALTLRDSQKINEREAQKKGMDPMYSEKDVEGFLGLIKTIKYGRKHKLTENIYYKFNDAGHMLGSAIIEIWAPSTNSGQVVKIVFSGDLGNAPTPLLNAPAIIKQADYILVESAYGDRNHENRQERKEHFENLIEETYSRKGVLIIPAFAIERTQELLGELNELVENCRIPRIPIFIDSPLAVKSTEVYRRYPEYFNKQAQEQIKNGDDFFRFPGLVYTPRAEESKTIENIAAPKIIIAGSGMSTGGRILYHEKRYLPDIKNSLLISNYQVKGTLGRTLLDGEKHIKIFDEDVNVNAKVVSIQGYSAHADQTTLYQWLKNFKKPIKHIWAVQGETGPAEALAILIKDYLGVPASVPKIGDVVDL
;
A
#
# COMPACT_ATOMS: atom_id res chain seq x y z
N MET A 1 -2.16 -15.14 -10.96
CA MET A 1 -1.58 -13.86 -10.50
C MET A 1 -0.24 -13.59 -11.18
N THR A 2 0.42 -12.45 -10.92
CA THR A 2 1.81 -12.21 -11.35
C THR A 2 2.82 -12.97 -10.48
N SER A 3 4.07 -13.10 -10.93
CA SER A 3 5.10 -13.79 -10.14
C SER A 3 5.42 -13.09 -8.80
N PRO A 4 5.63 -11.75 -8.77
CA PRO A 4 5.85 -11.09 -7.49
C PRO A 4 4.63 -11.16 -6.56
N THR A 5 3.41 -11.06 -7.09
CA THR A 5 2.19 -11.26 -6.28
C THR A 5 2.16 -12.64 -5.63
N LYS A 6 2.56 -13.70 -6.34
CA LYS A 6 2.65 -15.05 -5.75
C LYS A 6 3.58 -15.09 -4.55
N ASP A 7 4.76 -14.50 -4.68
CA ASP A 7 5.75 -14.50 -3.59
C ASP A 7 5.29 -13.66 -2.39
N LEU A 8 4.69 -12.48 -2.64
CA LEU A 8 4.13 -11.64 -1.59
C LEU A 8 2.94 -12.30 -0.89
N VAL A 9 2.03 -12.92 -1.64
CA VAL A 9 0.89 -13.70 -1.09
C VAL A 9 1.40 -14.86 -0.24
N ALA A 10 2.43 -15.56 -0.67
CA ALA A 10 3.03 -16.64 0.13
C ALA A 10 3.57 -16.14 1.47
N LEU A 11 4.18 -14.95 1.50
CA LEU A 11 4.67 -14.34 2.74
C LEU A 11 3.51 -13.93 3.65
N THR A 12 2.51 -13.24 3.12
CA THR A 12 1.38 -12.72 3.90
C THR A 12 0.49 -13.83 4.44
N LEU A 13 0.20 -14.86 3.64
CA LEU A 13 -0.62 -15.99 4.11
C LEU A 13 0.07 -16.79 5.23
N ARG A 14 1.38 -17.02 5.11
CA ARG A 14 2.13 -17.70 6.18
C ARG A 14 2.24 -16.85 7.45
N ASP A 15 2.36 -15.52 7.33
CA ASP A 15 2.35 -14.63 8.49
C ASP A 15 0.97 -14.58 9.14
N SER A 16 -0.09 -14.42 8.35
CA SER A 16 -1.48 -14.42 8.80
C SER A 16 -1.88 -15.75 9.45
N GLN A 17 -1.43 -16.88 8.88
CA GLN A 17 -1.66 -18.22 9.46
C GLN A 17 -1.08 -18.33 10.87
N LYS A 18 0.15 -17.87 11.08
CA LYS A 18 0.80 -17.89 12.39
C LYS A 18 0.10 -16.99 13.40
N ILE A 19 -0.41 -15.82 12.97
CA ILE A 19 -1.18 -14.92 13.83
C ILE A 19 -2.50 -15.59 14.21
N ASN A 20 -3.23 -16.12 13.23
CA ASN A 20 -4.50 -16.83 13.43
C ASN A 20 -4.35 -18.01 14.38
N GLU A 21 -3.33 -18.83 14.22
CA GLU A 21 -3.05 -19.98 15.10
C GLU A 21 -2.81 -19.54 16.55
N ARG A 22 -2.01 -18.48 16.76
CA ARG A 22 -1.75 -17.93 18.10
C ARG A 22 -3.01 -17.36 18.75
N GLU A 23 -3.86 -16.67 17.97
CA GLU A 23 -5.11 -16.11 18.47
C GLU A 23 -6.12 -17.20 18.79
N ALA A 24 -6.24 -18.20 17.94
CA ALA A 24 -7.10 -19.36 18.18
C ALA A 24 -6.68 -20.11 19.46
N GLN A 25 -5.37 -20.36 19.62
CA GLN A 25 -4.83 -20.99 20.83
C GLN A 25 -5.14 -20.20 22.11
N LYS A 26 -5.01 -18.86 22.09
CA LYS A 26 -5.37 -17.99 23.22
C LYS A 26 -6.85 -18.07 23.57
N LYS A 27 -7.71 -18.28 22.59
CA LYS A 27 -9.18 -18.37 22.76
C LYS A 27 -9.67 -19.80 23.00
N GLY A 28 -8.77 -20.81 22.98
CA GLY A 28 -9.15 -22.23 23.07
C GLY A 28 -9.98 -22.71 21.89
N MET A 29 -9.77 -22.14 20.70
CA MET A 29 -10.49 -22.46 19.47
C MET A 29 -9.55 -23.09 18.44
N ASP A 30 -10.11 -23.76 17.45
CA ASP A 30 -9.34 -24.20 16.27
C ASP A 30 -9.01 -23.00 15.36
N PRO A 31 -7.84 -22.98 14.71
CA PRO A 31 -7.51 -21.95 13.76
C PRO A 31 -8.42 -22.02 12.52
N MET A 32 -8.75 -20.88 11.91
CA MET A 32 -9.61 -20.81 10.72
C MET A 32 -9.04 -21.59 9.52
N TYR A 33 -7.73 -21.67 9.41
CA TYR A 33 -7.01 -22.44 8.39
C TYR A 33 -5.60 -22.82 8.90
N SER A 34 -5.10 -23.93 8.41
CA SER A 34 -3.82 -24.52 8.80
C SER A 34 -2.70 -24.16 7.81
N GLU A 35 -1.45 -24.48 8.17
CA GLU A 35 -0.32 -24.40 7.24
C GLU A 35 -0.54 -25.27 5.99
N LYS A 36 -1.15 -26.46 6.13
CA LYS A 36 -1.47 -27.35 5.01
C LYS A 36 -2.44 -26.69 4.02
N ASP A 37 -3.42 -25.91 4.51
CA ASP A 37 -4.36 -25.20 3.64
C ASP A 37 -3.65 -24.09 2.85
N VAL A 38 -2.73 -23.37 3.51
CA VAL A 38 -1.88 -22.36 2.85
C VAL A 38 -1.02 -22.99 1.77
N GLU A 39 -0.32 -24.08 2.06
CA GLU A 39 0.54 -24.76 1.07
C GLU A 39 -0.28 -25.37 -0.07
N GLY A 40 -1.46 -25.92 0.23
CA GLY A 40 -2.41 -26.40 -0.78
C GLY A 40 -2.86 -25.28 -1.72
N PHE A 41 -3.23 -24.12 -1.18
CA PHE A 41 -3.58 -22.94 -1.97
C PHE A 41 -2.41 -22.45 -2.84
N LEU A 42 -1.21 -22.34 -2.27
CA LEU A 42 -0.02 -21.90 -2.99
C LEU A 42 0.34 -22.82 -4.15
N GLY A 43 0.08 -24.12 -4.00
CA GLY A 43 0.27 -25.13 -5.05
C GLY A 43 -0.67 -24.97 -6.27
N LEU A 44 -1.83 -24.35 -6.09
CA LEU A 44 -2.80 -24.09 -7.16
C LEU A 44 -2.46 -22.83 -7.99
N ILE A 45 -1.58 -21.96 -7.49
CA ILE A 45 -1.27 -20.68 -8.13
C ILE A 45 -0.50 -20.89 -9.44
N LYS A 46 -1.08 -20.35 -10.53
CA LYS A 46 -0.40 -20.19 -11.81
C LYS A 46 -0.02 -18.73 -12.00
N THR A 47 1.22 -18.49 -12.44
CA THR A 47 1.71 -17.14 -12.70
C THR A 47 1.63 -16.79 -14.17
N ILE A 48 1.29 -15.52 -14.45
CA ILE A 48 1.25 -14.95 -15.79
C ILE A 48 1.95 -13.59 -15.82
N LYS A 49 2.44 -13.21 -17.00
CA LYS A 49 3.07 -11.91 -17.23
C LYS A 49 2.03 -10.87 -17.67
N TYR A 50 2.32 -9.60 -17.42
CA TYR A 50 1.55 -8.48 -17.94
C TYR A 50 1.49 -8.49 -19.48
N GLY A 51 0.44 -7.88 -20.00
CA GLY A 51 0.28 -7.59 -21.42
C GLY A 51 -0.14 -8.77 -22.31
N ARG A 52 -0.16 -9.99 -21.80
CA ARG A 52 -0.56 -11.19 -22.56
C ARG A 52 -2.01 -11.56 -22.30
N LYS A 53 -2.76 -11.82 -23.38
CA LYS A 53 -4.14 -12.33 -23.31
C LYS A 53 -4.09 -13.85 -23.12
N HIS A 54 -4.82 -14.34 -22.12
CA HIS A 54 -4.91 -15.75 -21.76
C HIS A 54 -6.34 -16.24 -21.90
N LYS A 55 -6.50 -17.49 -22.27
CA LYS A 55 -7.80 -18.18 -22.34
C LYS A 55 -8.11 -18.74 -20.95
N LEU A 56 -9.30 -18.41 -20.40
CA LEU A 56 -9.79 -18.95 -19.14
C LEU A 56 -10.71 -20.16 -19.39
N THR A 57 -11.70 -19.96 -20.26
CA THR A 57 -12.61 -21.00 -20.76
C THR A 57 -12.70 -20.88 -22.28
N GLU A 58 -13.59 -21.65 -22.91
CA GLU A 58 -13.74 -21.65 -24.37
C GLU A 58 -14.03 -20.25 -24.95
N ASN A 59 -14.85 -19.45 -24.24
CA ASN A 59 -15.31 -18.14 -24.70
C ASN A 59 -14.89 -16.98 -23.78
N ILE A 60 -14.10 -17.23 -22.72
CA ILE A 60 -13.66 -16.21 -21.79
C ILE A 60 -12.14 -16.06 -21.85
N TYR A 61 -11.70 -14.82 -22.01
CA TYR A 61 -10.29 -14.45 -22.02
C TYR A 61 -10.03 -13.39 -20.97
N TYR A 62 -8.79 -13.34 -20.47
CA TYR A 62 -8.36 -12.32 -19.53
C TYR A 62 -6.94 -11.84 -19.84
N LYS A 63 -6.61 -10.66 -19.34
CA LYS A 63 -5.28 -10.06 -19.45
C LYS A 63 -4.99 -9.22 -18.23
N PHE A 64 -3.75 -9.29 -17.73
CA PHE A 64 -3.26 -8.44 -16.67
C PHE A 64 -2.41 -7.31 -17.24
N ASN A 65 -2.60 -6.10 -16.68
CA ASN A 65 -1.73 -4.97 -16.93
C ASN A 65 -1.31 -4.39 -15.58
N ASP A 66 -0.19 -3.68 -15.54
CA ASP A 66 0.33 -3.09 -14.31
C ASP A 66 -0.65 -2.06 -13.73
N ALA A 67 -1.03 -2.22 -12.47
CA ALA A 67 -1.87 -1.27 -11.76
C ALA A 67 -1.06 -0.21 -11.03
N GLY A 68 0.25 -0.38 -10.89
CA GLY A 68 1.16 0.58 -10.27
C GLY A 68 0.96 0.80 -8.77
N HIS A 69 0.08 0.02 -8.11
CA HIS A 69 -0.27 0.18 -6.71
C HIS A 69 0.76 -0.46 -5.76
N MET A 70 1.10 -1.69 -6.04
CA MET A 70 2.18 -2.42 -5.37
C MET A 70 2.84 -3.38 -6.35
N LEU A 71 3.99 -3.92 -5.99
CA LEU A 71 4.75 -4.83 -6.85
C LEU A 71 3.90 -6.01 -7.32
N GLY A 72 3.65 -6.07 -8.62
CA GLY A 72 2.87 -7.14 -9.23
C GLY A 72 1.35 -6.96 -9.20
N SER A 73 0.82 -5.84 -8.68
CA SER A 73 -0.60 -5.49 -8.73
C SER A 73 -1.10 -5.39 -10.17
N ALA A 74 -2.37 -5.70 -10.42
CA ALA A 74 -2.86 -5.81 -11.79
C ALA A 74 -4.26 -5.23 -12.00
N ILE A 75 -4.38 -4.44 -13.06
CA ILE A 75 -5.63 -4.17 -13.75
C ILE A 75 -6.00 -5.43 -14.52
N ILE A 76 -7.24 -5.90 -14.41
CA ILE A 76 -7.72 -7.11 -15.07
C ILE A 76 -8.70 -6.73 -16.19
N GLU A 77 -8.37 -7.09 -17.42
CA GLU A 77 -9.27 -7.02 -18.55
C GLU A 77 -9.88 -8.41 -18.78
N ILE A 78 -11.21 -8.50 -18.89
CA ILE A 78 -11.96 -9.73 -19.19
C ILE A 78 -12.77 -9.54 -20.46
N TRP A 79 -12.72 -10.51 -21.35
CA TRP A 79 -13.59 -10.62 -22.53
C TRP A 79 -14.49 -11.83 -22.35
N ALA A 80 -15.79 -11.61 -22.30
CA ALA A 80 -16.81 -12.66 -22.11
C ALA A 80 -18.00 -12.41 -23.03
N PRO A 81 -18.77 -13.46 -23.41
CA PRO A 81 -20.04 -13.26 -24.12
C PRO A 81 -21.03 -12.53 -23.21
N SER A 82 -21.76 -11.56 -23.77
CA SER A 82 -22.89 -10.92 -23.10
C SER A 82 -24.02 -11.93 -22.91
N THR A 83 -24.64 -11.89 -21.73
CA THR A 83 -25.81 -12.72 -21.41
C THR A 83 -27.01 -12.37 -22.28
N ASN A 84 -27.14 -11.11 -22.70
CA ASN A 84 -28.29 -10.61 -23.45
C ASN A 84 -28.16 -10.72 -24.95
N SER A 85 -26.97 -10.61 -25.52
CA SER A 85 -26.76 -10.53 -26.97
C SER A 85 -25.84 -11.59 -27.56
N GLY A 86 -25.11 -12.32 -26.72
CA GLY A 86 -24.05 -13.23 -27.13
C GLY A 86 -22.82 -12.54 -27.75
N GLN A 87 -22.84 -11.22 -27.92
CA GLN A 87 -21.68 -10.45 -28.39
C GLN A 87 -20.61 -10.42 -27.29
N VAL A 88 -19.34 -10.37 -27.69
CA VAL A 88 -18.24 -10.27 -26.74
C VAL A 88 -18.22 -8.86 -26.11
N VAL A 89 -18.35 -8.80 -24.81
CA VAL A 89 -18.18 -7.57 -24.03
C VAL A 89 -16.83 -7.58 -23.32
N LYS A 90 -16.26 -6.40 -23.15
CA LYS A 90 -15.00 -6.19 -22.42
C LYS A 90 -15.27 -5.50 -21.10
N ILE A 91 -14.91 -6.15 -20.03
CA ILE A 91 -14.99 -5.63 -18.65
C ILE A 91 -13.59 -5.35 -18.14
N VAL A 92 -13.41 -4.21 -17.49
CA VAL A 92 -12.14 -3.83 -16.86
C VAL A 92 -12.34 -3.69 -15.36
N PHE A 93 -11.53 -4.40 -14.59
CA PHE A 93 -11.43 -4.27 -13.14
C PHE A 93 -10.12 -3.53 -12.86
N SER A 94 -10.20 -2.35 -12.27
CA SER A 94 -8.98 -1.57 -11.98
C SER A 94 -8.09 -2.28 -10.96
N GLY A 95 -8.68 -3.03 -10.02
CA GLY A 95 -8.03 -3.29 -8.76
C GLY A 95 -7.70 -1.96 -8.08
N ASP A 96 -6.77 -1.94 -7.15
CA ASP A 96 -6.25 -0.72 -6.58
C ASP A 96 -5.24 -0.09 -7.54
N LEU A 97 -5.46 1.17 -7.92
CA LEU A 97 -4.60 1.92 -8.84
C LEU A 97 -3.53 2.69 -8.07
N GLY A 98 -2.33 2.74 -8.63
CA GLY A 98 -1.19 3.40 -8.01
C GLY A 98 -1.26 4.92 -8.04
N ASN A 99 -0.69 5.55 -7.01
CA ASN A 99 -0.50 6.98 -6.88
C ASN A 99 0.86 7.39 -7.48
N ALA A 100 0.95 7.41 -8.79
CA ALA A 100 2.18 7.79 -9.49
C ALA A 100 2.36 9.33 -9.54
N PRO A 101 3.63 9.81 -9.60
CA PRO A 101 4.87 9.04 -9.67
C PRO A 101 5.37 8.53 -8.32
N THR A 102 5.92 7.32 -8.28
CA THR A 102 6.57 6.73 -7.11
C THR A 102 8.07 6.51 -7.36
N PRO A 103 8.90 6.35 -6.31
CA PRO A 103 10.33 6.06 -6.50
C PRO A 103 10.59 4.77 -7.29
N LEU A 104 9.77 3.75 -7.11
CA LEU A 104 10.03 2.39 -7.58
C LEU A 104 9.09 1.93 -8.69
N LEU A 105 7.76 2.14 -8.54
CA LEU A 105 6.77 1.51 -9.39
C LEU A 105 6.37 2.35 -10.59
N ASN A 106 5.81 1.69 -11.60
CA ASN A 106 5.24 2.35 -12.77
C ASN A 106 3.93 3.07 -12.41
N ALA A 107 3.53 4.03 -13.25
CA ALA A 107 2.14 4.51 -13.25
C ALA A 107 1.18 3.40 -13.73
N PRO A 108 -0.10 3.45 -13.34
CA PRO A 108 -1.12 2.54 -13.83
C PRO A 108 -1.15 2.48 -15.36
N ALA A 109 -1.21 1.28 -15.92
CA ALA A 109 -1.26 1.07 -17.35
C ALA A 109 -2.51 1.74 -17.96
N ILE A 110 -2.32 2.39 -19.10
CA ILE A 110 -3.42 3.03 -19.85
C ILE A 110 -4.22 1.97 -20.59
N ILE A 111 -5.51 1.85 -20.24
CA ILE A 111 -6.45 0.99 -20.95
C ILE A 111 -7.31 1.87 -21.87
N LYS A 112 -7.40 1.50 -23.14
CA LYS A 112 -8.05 2.36 -24.14
C LYS A 112 -9.51 2.01 -24.43
N GLN A 113 -9.95 0.82 -24.10
CA GLN A 113 -11.29 0.34 -24.47
C GLN A 113 -11.86 -0.56 -23.37
N ALA A 114 -13.14 -0.35 -23.07
CA ALA A 114 -13.97 -1.20 -22.23
C ALA A 114 -15.44 -0.92 -22.53
N ASP A 115 -16.30 -1.91 -22.39
CA ASP A 115 -17.76 -1.74 -22.35
C ASP A 115 -18.20 -1.39 -20.94
N TYR A 116 -17.56 -2.01 -19.93
CA TYR A 116 -17.86 -1.85 -18.52
C TYR A 116 -16.58 -1.69 -17.72
N ILE A 117 -16.63 -0.86 -16.66
CA ILE A 117 -15.48 -0.61 -15.80
C ILE A 117 -15.91 -0.71 -14.34
N LEU A 118 -15.15 -1.45 -13.54
CA LEU A 118 -15.17 -1.37 -12.09
C LEU A 118 -13.89 -0.66 -11.67
N VAL A 119 -14.02 0.51 -11.06
CA VAL A 119 -12.88 1.36 -10.66
C VAL A 119 -12.88 1.55 -9.15
N GLU A 120 -11.68 1.47 -8.53
CA GLU A 120 -11.52 1.82 -7.13
C GLU A 120 -11.98 3.25 -6.84
N SER A 121 -12.25 3.54 -5.57
CA SER A 121 -12.72 4.86 -5.14
C SER A 121 -12.24 5.26 -3.75
N ALA A 122 -11.13 4.70 -3.29
CA ALA A 122 -10.60 4.96 -1.95
C ALA A 122 -10.41 6.46 -1.66
N TYR A 123 -9.93 7.21 -2.65
CA TYR A 123 -9.79 8.68 -2.61
C TYR A 123 -10.60 9.36 -3.71
N GLY A 124 -11.79 8.89 -3.97
CA GLY A 124 -12.68 9.44 -5.00
C GLY A 124 -13.19 10.86 -4.75
N ASP A 125 -12.95 11.42 -3.56
CA ASP A 125 -13.44 12.71 -3.10
C ASP A 125 -12.35 13.78 -2.87
N ARG A 126 -11.05 13.41 -2.99
CA ARG A 126 -9.94 14.32 -2.65
C ARG A 126 -8.66 14.00 -3.41
N ASN A 127 -7.73 14.98 -3.39
CA ASN A 127 -6.40 14.85 -3.97
C ASN A 127 -5.33 14.75 -2.88
N HIS A 128 -4.20 14.18 -3.24
CA HIS A 128 -2.99 14.11 -2.42
C HIS A 128 -2.09 15.33 -2.67
N GLU A 129 -1.15 15.55 -1.73
CA GLU A 129 -0.02 16.43 -1.98
C GLU A 129 0.80 15.91 -3.17
N ASN A 130 1.35 16.81 -3.97
CA ASN A 130 2.22 16.37 -5.07
C ASN A 130 3.54 15.78 -4.53
N ARG A 131 4.26 15.05 -5.39
CA ARG A 131 5.48 14.33 -4.98
C ARG A 131 6.54 15.25 -4.37
N GLN A 132 6.72 16.45 -4.91
CA GLN A 132 7.73 17.38 -4.43
C GLN A 132 7.38 17.90 -3.03
N GLU A 133 6.15 18.34 -2.82
CA GLU A 133 5.64 18.77 -1.51
C GLU A 133 5.74 17.66 -0.47
N ARG A 134 5.33 16.44 -0.83
CA ARG A 134 5.42 15.25 0.02
C ARG A 134 6.85 14.99 0.49
N LYS A 135 7.81 15.05 -0.43
CA LYS A 135 9.22 14.82 -0.13
C LYS A 135 9.80 15.92 0.76
N GLU A 136 9.48 17.18 0.49
CA GLU A 136 9.88 18.32 1.31
C GLU A 136 9.29 18.25 2.74
N HIS A 137 8.02 17.86 2.87
CA HIS A 137 7.40 17.65 4.18
C HIS A 137 8.08 16.52 4.97
N PHE A 138 8.47 15.45 4.29
CA PHE A 138 9.18 14.33 4.94
C PHE A 138 10.58 14.73 5.37
N GLU A 139 11.33 15.39 4.51
CA GLU A 139 12.66 15.93 4.80
C GLU A 139 12.61 16.89 6.00
N ASN A 140 11.72 17.87 5.96
CA ASN A 140 11.52 18.84 7.06
C ASN A 140 11.17 18.15 8.39
N LEU A 141 10.32 17.12 8.36
CA LEU A 141 9.96 16.38 9.56
C LEU A 141 11.15 15.62 10.16
N ILE A 142 12.00 15.04 9.29
CA ILE A 142 13.25 14.38 9.73
C ILE A 142 14.19 15.41 10.36
N GLU A 143 14.43 16.55 9.72
CA GLU A 143 15.30 17.62 10.21
C GLU A 143 14.80 18.23 11.54
N GLU A 144 13.51 18.51 11.64
CA GLU A 144 12.91 18.98 12.88
C GLU A 144 13.07 17.97 14.03
N THR A 145 12.84 16.69 13.76
CA THR A 145 12.99 15.65 14.76
C THR A 145 14.45 15.46 15.17
N TYR A 146 15.35 15.53 14.19
CA TYR A 146 16.80 15.52 14.42
C TYR A 146 17.24 16.68 15.32
N SER A 147 16.80 17.91 15.04
CA SER A 147 17.19 19.11 15.80
C SER A 147 16.74 19.04 17.27
N ARG A 148 15.59 18.40 17.53
CA ARG A 148 15.08 18.13 18.87
C ARG A 148 15.77 16.94 19.56
N LYS A 149 16.69 16.25 18.87
CA LYS A 149 17.29 14.99 19.32
C LYS A 149 16.25 13.93 19.63
N GLY A 150 15.21 13.87 18.81
CA GLY A 150 14.05 12.98 18.95
C GLY A 150 14.15 11.72 18.11
N VAL A 151 13.13 10.89 18.24
CA VAL A 151 12.89 9.68 17.45
C VAL A 151 11.73 9.93 16.50
N LEU A 152 11.91 9.65 15.20
CA LEU A 152 10.82 9.63 14.24
C LEU A 152 10.28 8.20 14.12
N ILE A 153 9.01 8.01 14.46
CA ILE A 153 8.33 6.73 14.40
C ILE A 153 7.41 6.75 13.18
N ILE A 154 7.43 5.68 12.38
CA ILE A 154 6.63 5.57 11.15
C ILE A 154 5.90 4.23 11.13
N PRO A 155 4.60 4.20 11.49
CA PRO A 155 3.75 3.04 11.22
C PRO A 155 3.66 2.79 9.72
N ALA A 156 4.09 1.62 9.26
CA ALA A 156 4.10 1.31 7.84
C ALA A 156 3.60 -0.10 7.56
N PHE A 157 2.87 -0.26 6.45
CA PHE A 157 2.59 -1.59 5.92
C PHE A 157 3.89 -2.25 5.45
N ALA A 158 3.97 -3.56 5.68
CA ALA A 158 5.15 -4.35 5.36
C ALA A 158 5.41 -4.47 3.85
N ILE A 159 4.36 -4.29 3.05
CA ILE A 159 4.41 -4.34 1.60
C ILE A 159 4.07 -2.95 1.07
N GLU A 160 4.78 -2.53 0.08
CA GLU A 160 4.69 -1.28 -0.68
C GLU A 160 5.17 -0.07 0.14
N ARG A 161 4.49 0.29 1.25
CA ARG A 161 4.79 1.51 2.01
C ARG A 161 6.20 1.54 2.57
N THR A 162 6.65 0.44 3.15
CA THR A 162 8.04 0.34 3.64
C THR A 162 9.04 0.51 2.49
N GLN A 163 8.81 -0.12 1.33
CA GLN A 163 9.72 -0.06 0.20
C GLN A 163 9.72 1.33 -0.47
N GLU A 164 8.58 2.00 -0.55
CA GLU A 164 8.53 3.38 -1.06
C GLU A 164 9.28 4.34 -0.13
N LEU A 165 9.07 4.25 1.18
CA LEU A 165 9.81 5.04 2.17
C LEU A 165 11.32 4.78 2.10
N LEU A 166 11.73 3.52 1.88
CA LEU A 166 13.15 3.17 1.68
C LEU A 166 13.72 3.83 0.42
N GLY A 167 12.98 3.83 -0.68
CA GLY A 167 13.39 4.52 -1.91
C GLY A 167 13.57 6.03 -1.72
N GLU A 168 12.67 6.69 -1.00
CA GLU A 168 12.79 8.12 -0.67
C GLU A 168 13.95 8.39 0.30
N LEU A 169 14.11 7.57 1.33
CA LEU A 169 15.21 7.70 2.29
C LEU A 169 16.57 7.46 1.64
N ASN A 170 16.67 6.48 0.73
CA ASN A 170 17.88 6.26 -0.07
C ASN A 170 18.27 7.55 -0.79
N GLU A 171 17.35 8.14 -1.54
CA GLU A 171 17.60 9.39 -2.27
C GLU A 171 18.01 10.54 -1.34
N LEU A 172 17.34 10.71 -0.18
CA LEU A 172 17.67 11.76 0.78
C LEU A 172 19.05 11.57 1.43
N VAL A 173 19.41 10.33 1.78
CA VAL A 173 20.70 10.00 2.41
C VAL A 173 21.85 10.14 1.43
N GLU A 174 21.72 9.59 0.22
CA GLU A 174 22.78 9.61 -0.80
C GLU A 174 23.07 11.03 -1.32
N ASN A 175 22.02 11.85 -1.44
CA ASN A 175 22.16 13.26 -1.82
C ASN A 175 22.50 14.18 -0.65
N CYS A 176 22.80 13.64 0.53
CA CYS A 176 23.14 14.39 1.75
C CYS A 176 22.08 15.44 2.13
N ARG A 177 20.79 15.17 1.83
CA ARG A 177 19.66 16.04 2.14
C ARG A 177 19.23 15.94 3.60
N ILE A 178 19.47 14.81 4.25
CA ILE A 178 19.19 14.58 5.66
C ILE A 178 20.45 14.17 6.42
N PRO A 179 20.52 14.42 7.74
CA PRO A 179 21.63 13.97 8.56
C PRO A 179 21.77 12.45 8.55
N ARG A 180 23.01 11.96 8.67
CA ARG A 180 23.29 10.53 8.83
C ARG A 180 22.88 10.06 10.21
N ILE A 181 21.73 9.40 10.30
CA ILE A 181 21.17 8.83 11.53
C ILE A 181 20.80 7.37 11.30
N PRO A 182 20.72 6.55 12.36
CA PRO A 182 20.23 5.17 12.23
C PRO A 182 18.77 5.13 11.79
N ILE A 183 18.48 4.28 10.80
CA ILE A 183 17.14 4.03 10.25
C ILE A 183 16.84 2.54 10.41
N PHE A 184 15.83 2.20 11.20
CA PHE A 184 15.48 0.81 11.52
C PHE A 184 14.23 0.37 10.78
N ILE A 185 14.32 -0.79 10.12
CA ILE A 185 13.15 -1.53 9.62
C ILE A 185 12.85 -2.64 10.63
N ASP A 186 11.92 -2.34 11.53
CA ASP A 186 11.57 -3.24 12.63
C ASP A 186 10.28 -4.02 12.35
N SER A 187 10.33 -4.84 11.30
CA SER A 187 9.23 -5.71 10.88
C SER A 187 9.75 -6.92 10.12
N PRO A 188 9.59 -8.15 10.65
CA PRO A 188 10.02 -9.37 9.96
C PRO A 188 9.38 -9.53 8.58
N LEU A 189 8.11 -9.18 8.45
CA LEU A 189 7.38 -9.26 7.18
C LEU A 189 7.90 -8.21 6.18
N ALA A 190 8.17 -6.97 6.63
CA ALA A 190 8.71 -5.93 5.77
C ALA A 190 10.10 -6.30 5.24
N VAL A 191 10.97 -6.88 6.08
CA VAL A 191 12.29 -7.38 5.65
C VAL A 191 12.14 -8.42 4.53
N LYS A 192 11.29 -9.43 4.74
CA LYS A 192 11.04 -10.47 3.74
C LYS A 192 10.39 -9.94 2.46
N SER A 193 9.47 -8.99 2.59
CA SER A 193 8.84 -8.34 1.44
C SER A 193 9.84 -7.52 0.62
N THR A 194 10.77 -6.83 1.28
CA THR A 194 11.84 -6.09 0.63
C THR A 194 12.75 -7.04 -0.18
N GLU A 195 13.03 -8.26 0.33
CA GLU A 195 13.75 -9.26 -0.45
C GLU A 195 12.96 -9.76 -1.68
N VAL A 196 11.62 -9.76 -1.62
CA VAL A 196 10.81 -10.02 -2.82
C VAL A 196 10.97 -8.86 -3.82
N TYR A 197 10.91 -7.61 -3.39
CA TYR A 197 11.12 -6.46 -4.27
C TYR A 197 12.48 -6.53 -4.98
N ARG A 198 13.55 -6.88 -4.29
CA ARG A 198 14.90 -7.07 -4.87
C ARG A 198 14.95 -8.12 -5.98
N ARG A 199 14.11 -9.14 -5.93
CA ARG A 199 14.08 -10.24 -6.91
C ARG A 199 13.39 -9.90 -8.22
N TYR A 200 12.61 -8.80 -8.27
CA TYR A 200 11.78 -8.44 -9.43
C TYR A 200 12.01 -7.00 -9.92
N PRO A 201 13.27 -6.58 -10.17
CA PRO A 201 13.55 -5.21 -10.63
C PRO A 201 12.90 -4.89 -11.99
N GLU A 202 12.57 -5.91 -12.79
CA GLU A 202 11.91 -5.74 -14.07
C GLU A 202 10.47 -5.22 -13.96
N TYR A 203 9.88 -5.24 -12.77
CA TYR A 203 8.59 -4.63 -12.47
C TYR A 203 8.68 -3.16 -12.04
N PHE A 204 9.90 -2.64 -11.83
CA PHE A 204 10.10 -1.26 -11.46
C PHE A 204 9.95 -0.32 -12.65
N ASN A 205 9.79 0.97 -12.39
CA ASN A 205 9.80 1.98 -13.41
C ASN A 205 11.20 2.10 -14.05
N LYS A 206 11.26 2.73 -15.22
CA LYS A 206 12.51 2.84 -15.99
C LYS A 206 13.63 3.53 -15.21
N GLN A 207 13.30 4.60 -14.48
CA GLN A 207 14.28 5.35 -13.68
C GLN A 207 14.92 4.47 -12.61
N ALA A 208 14.10 3.75 -11.84
CA ALA A 208 14.60 2.82 -10.81
C ALA A 208 15.43 1.69 -11.41
N GLN A 209 15.02 1.13 -12.56
CA GLN A 209 15.81 0.12 -13.26
C GLN A 209 17.18 0.65 -13.72
N GLU A 210 17.26 1.90 -14.18
CA GLU A 210 18.51 2.54 -14.58
C GLU A 210 19.42 2.80 -13.37
N GLN A 211 18.87 3.26 -12.26
CA GLN A 211 19.63 3.45 -11.01
C GLN A 211 20.24 2.12 -10.53
N ILE A 212 19.45 1.03 -10.51
CA ILE A 212 19.96 -0.30 -10.15
C ILE A 212 21.08 -0.77 -11.11
N LYS A 213 20.94 -0.55 -12.42
CA LYS A 213 22.00 -0.87 -13.40
C LYS A 213 23.29 -0.08 -13.17
N ASN A 214 23.17 1.12 -12.63
CA ASN A 214 24.30 1.98 -12.28
C ASN A 214 24.91 1.65 -10.91
N GLY A 215 24.40 0.61 -10.23
CA GLY A 215 24.94 0.10 -8.97
C GLY A 215 24.25 0.61 -7.71
N ASP A 216 23.16 1.35 -7.82
CA ASP A 216 22.34 1.78 -6.69
C ASP A 216 21.54 0.58 -6.11
N ASP A 217 21.32 0.58 -4.79
CA ASP A 217 20.46 -0.36 -4.10
C ASP A 217 19.53 0.38 -3.12
N PHE A 218 18.31 0.67 -3.56
CA PHE A 218 17.29 1.38 -2.77
C PHE A 218 17.05 0.80 -1.38
N PHE A 219 17.44 -0.44 -1.17
CA PHE A 219 17.21 -1.19 0.06
C PHE A 219 18.49 -1.42 0.86
N ARG A 220 19.59 -0.73 0.48
CA ARG A 220 20.88 -0.81 1.17
C ARG A 220 21.64 0.51 1.02
N PHE A 221 21.58 1.34 2.03
CA PHE A 221 22.25 2.64 2.08
C PHE A 221 22.80 2.92 3.50
N PRO A 222 23.71 3.90 3.66
CA PRO A 222 24.31 4.19 4.96
C PRO A 222 23.29 4.52 6.05
N GLY A 223 23.41 3.87 7.20
CA GLY A 223 22.51 4.05 8.35
C GLY A 223 21.29 3.12 8.39
N LEU A 224 20.96 2.43 7.29
CA LEU A 224 19.84 1.49 7.27
C LEU A 224 20.19 0.17 7.97
N VAL A 225 19.33 -0.24 8.91
CA VAL A 225 19.45 -1.44 9.72
C VAL A 225 18.13 -2.23 9.70
N TYR A 226 18.20 -3.49 9.35
CA TYR A 226 17.08 -4.42 9.41
C TYR A 226 17.12 -5.21 10.73
N THR A 227 15.98 -5.28 11.44
CA THR A 227 15.84 -6.00 12.71
C THR A 227 14.74 -7.07 12.63
N PRO A 228 14.97 -8.17 11.88
CA PRO A 228 13.95 -9.20 11.68
C PRO A 228 13.64 -9.98 12.97
N ARG A 229 14.60 -10.14 13.90
CA ARG A 229 14.42 -10.92 15.12
C ARG A 229 13.96 -10.05 16.30
N ALA A 230 13.27 -10.65 17.27
CA ALA A 230 12.75 -9.94 18.43
C ALA A 230 13.87 -9.39 19.34
N GLU A 231 14.97 -10.15 19.44
CA GLU A 231 16.15 -9.73 20.20
C GLU A 231 16.80 -8.49 19.60
N GLU A 232 16.89 -8.42 18.27
CA GLU A 232 17.41 -7.24 17.56
C GLU A 232 16.49 -6.03 17.73
N SER A 233 15.17 -6.23 17.68
CA SER A 233 14.18 -5.19 17.93
C SER A 233 14.36 -4.53 19.29
N LYS A 234 14.60 -5.33 20.34
CA LYS A 234 14.85 -4.82 21.70
C LYS A 234 16.12 -3.98 21.80
N THR A 235 17.13 -4.21 20.96
CA THR A 235 18.36 -3.42 21.00
C THR A 235 18.16 -1.98 20.50
N ILE A 236 17.11 -1.72 19.70
CA ILE A 236 16.82 -0.37 19.18
C ILE A 236 16.66 0.66 20.32
N GLU A 237 16.10 0.24 21.43
CA GLU A 237 15.89 1.14 22.60
C GLU A 237 17.20 1.65 23.20
N ASN A 238 18.28 0.86 23.12
CA ASN A 238 19.60 1.21 23.67
C ASN A 238 20.41 2.12 22.73
N ILE A 239 19.96 2.32 21.52
CA ILE A 239 20.59 3.22 20.56
C ILE A 239 20.08 4.64 20.84
N ALA A 240 21.00 5.58 21.04
CA ALA A 240 20.64 6.96 21.32
C ALA A 240 19.87 7.61 20.16
N ALA A 241 18.96 8.55 20.49
CA ALA A 241 18.38 9.45 19.50
C ALA A 241 19.42 10.50 19.03
N PRO A 242 19.30 11.03 17.82
CA PRO A 242 18.19 10.88 16.86
C PRO A 242 18.24 9.58 16.05
N LYS A 243 17.09 9.05 15.71
CA LYS A 243 16.93 7.84 14.86
C LYS A 243 15.55 7.80 14.22
N ILE A 244 15.39 7.00 13.16
CA ILE A 244 14.11 6.71 12.50
C ILE A 244 13.76 5.25 12.75
N ILE A 245 12.49 4.95 13.06
CA ILE A 245 11.98 3.59 13.25
C ILE A 245 10.76 3.40 12.37
N ILE A 246 10.86 2.49 11.40
CA ILE A 246 9.75 2.08 10.54
C ILE A 246 9.32 0.68 10.97
N ALA A 247 8.07 0.53 11.41
CA ALA A 247 7.56 -0.72 11.96
C ALA A 247 6.11 -0.99 11.56
N GLY A 248 5.72 -2.26 11.49
CA GLY A 248 4.32 -2.68 11.28
C GLY A 248 3.56 -2.80 12.62
N SER A 249 2.22 -2.62 12.63
CA SER A 249 1.33 -2.46 11.49
C SER A 249 1.16 -0.98 11.08
N GLY A 250 0.79 -0.76 9.81
CA GLY A 250 0.62 0.59 9.28
C GLY A 250 -0.56 1.39 9.85
N MET A 251 -1.51 0.74 10.55
CA MET A 251 -2.65 1.39 11.21
C MET A 251 -2.54 1.32 12.74
N SER A 252 -1.37 0.98 13.28
CA SER A 252 -1.12 0.83 14.73
C SER A 252 -2.10 -0.13 15.43
N THR A 253 -2.56 -1.17 14.71
CA THR A 253 -3.51 -2.16 15.25
C THR A 253 -2.84 -3.37 15.90
N GLY A 254 -1.52 -3.45 15.82
CA GLY A 254 -0.72 -4.56 16.34
C GLY A 254 0.74 -4.46 15.89
N GLY A 255 1.52 -5.50 16.19
CA GLY A 255 2.92 -5.56 15.78
C GLY A 255 3.88 -4.76 16.66
N ARG A 256 5.11 -4.61 16.18
CA ARG A 256 6.19 -3.97 16.95
C ARG A 256 6.02 -2.48 17.08
N ILE A 257 5.28 -1.86 16.17
CA ILE A 257 5.00 -0.41 16.23
C ILE A 257 4.37 0.01 17.56
N LEU A 258 3.50 -0.81 18.15
CA LEU A 258 2.86 -0.48 19.43
C LEU A 258 3.86 -0.32 20.57
N TYR A 259 4.95 -1.10 20.60
CA TYR A 259 6.01 -0.96 21.60
C TYR A 259 6.77 0.36 21.42
N HIS A 260 7.04 0.76 20.18
CA HIS A 260 7.68 2.03 19.86
C HIS A 260 6.77 3.21 20.17
N GLU A 261 5.50 3.14 19.80
CA GLU A 261 4.50 4.17 20.11
C GLU A 261 4.35 4.35 21.62
N LYS A 262 4.16 3.27 22.37
CA LYS A 262 4.09 3.32 23.84
C LYS A 262 5.32 4.01 24.46
N ARG A 263 6.51 3.74 23.93
CA ARG A 263 7.77 4.26 24.47
C ARG A 263 8.02 5.71 24.09
N TYR A 264 7.73 6.10 22.86
CA TYR A 264 8.19 7.37 22.30
C TYR A 264 7.12 8.45 22.18
N LEU A 265 5.82 8.10 22.14
CA LEU A 265 4.74 9.11 22.11
C LEU A 265 4.71 10.05 23.32
N PRO A 266 5.11 9.63 24.55
CA PRO A 266 5.11 10.53 25.69
C PRO A 266 6.14 11.66 25.67
N ASP A 267 7.18 11.61 24.82
CA ASP A 267 8.21 12.63 24.78
C ASP A 267 8.00 13.61 23.61
N ILE A 268 7.89 14.91 23.94
CA ILE A 268 7.68 16.01 22.98
C ILE A 268 8.80 16.16 21.92
N LYS A 269 9.99 15.60 22.17
CA LYS A 269 11.08 15.61 21.21
C LYS A 269 10.80 14.72 20.00
N ASN A 270 9.93 13.73 20.17
CA ASN A 270 9.65 12.73 19.17
C ASN A 270 8.59 13.17 18.17
N SER A 271 8.56 12.46 17.03
CA SER A 271 7.54 12.64 16.01
C SER A 271 6.97 11.30 15.57
N LEU A 272 5.69 11.30 15.23
CA LEU A 272 4.99 10.20 14.57
C LEU A 272 4.58 10.65 13.17
N LEU A 273 5.01 9.93 12.13
CA LEU A 273 4.55 10.15 10.75
C LEU A 273 3.50 9.11 10.38
N ILE A 274 2.30 9.57 10.06
CA ILE A 274 1.25 8.75 9.46
C ILE A 274 1.33 8.91 7.95
N SER A 275 1.77 7.87 7.26
CA SER A 275 2.08 7.85 5.82
C SER A 275 1.05 7.08 4.97
N ASN A 276 -0.06 6.65 5.55
CA ASN A 276 -1.08 5.86 4.87
C ASN A 276 -2.48 6.10 5.43
N TYR A 277 -3.49 5.68 4.66
CA TYR A 277 -4.87 5.76 5.09
C TYR A 277 -5.09 5.06 6.43
N GLN A 278 -5.87 5.70 7.31
CA GLN A 278 -6.21 5.17 8.62
C GLN A 278 -7.72 4.89 8.70
N VAL A 279 -8.08 3.63 8.83
CA VAL A 279 -9.48 3.19 8.95
C VAL A 279 -10.06 3.65 10.29
N LYS A 280 -11.31 4.11 10.28
CA LYS A 280 -12.03 4.50 11.49
C LYS A 280 -12.07 3.35 12.52
N GLY A 281 -11.75 3.68 13.77
CA GLY A 281 -11.67 2.70 14.86
C GLY A 281 -10.28 2.08 15.06
N THR A 282 -9.28 2.44 14.26
CA THR A 282 -7.88 2.03 14.49
C THR A 282 -7.16 3.04 15.39
N LEU A 283 -6.11 2.59 16.09
CA LEU A 283 -5.28 3.47 16.91
C LEU A 283 -4.60 4.55 16.06
N GLY A 284 -4.10 4.20 14.87
CA GLY A 284 -3.52 5.17 13.96
C GLY A 284 -4.51 6.26 13.56
N ARG A 285 -5.81 5.94 13.41
CA ARG A 285 -6.84 6.94 13.17
C ARG A 285 -7.08 7.83 14.39
N THR A 286 -7.12 7.27 15.58
CA THR A 286 -7.24 8.02 16.84
C THR A 286 -6.08 9.00 17.02
N LEU A 287 -4.84 8.59 16.71
CA LEU A 287 -3.66 9.45 16.72
C LEU A 287 -3.73 10.57 15.67
N LEU A 288 -4.21 10.24 14.46
CA LEU A 288 -4.41 11.21 13.37
C LEU A 288 -5.47 12.27 13.73
N ASP A 289 -6.54 11.86 14.41
CA ASP A 289 -7.61 12.74 14.88
C ASP A 289 -7.16 13.66 16.06
N GLY A 290 -5.92 13.48 16.56
CA GLY A 290 -5.29 14.37 17.53
C GLY A 290 -5.55 14.03 19.00
N GLU A 291 -6.04 12.82 19.29
CA GLU A 291 -6.26 12.36 20.68
C GLU A 291 -4.95 12.40 21.48
N LYS A 292 -5.02 12.94 22.70
CA LYS A 292 -3.85 13.15 23.58
C LYS A 292 -3.66 12.07 24.62
N HIS A 293 -4.67 11.23 24.84
CA HIS A 293 -4.66 10.13 25.78
C HIS A 293 -5.19 8.87 25.11
N ILE A 294 -4.34 7.88 24.96
CA ILE A 294 -4.65 6.62 24.28
C ILE A 294 -4.31 5.43 25.16
N LYS A 295 -4.81 4.25 24.80
CA LYS A 295 -4.41 2.99 25.43
C LYS A 295 -3.60 2.13 24.49
N ILE A 296 -2.45 1.67 24.98
CA ILE A 296 -1.62 0.67 24.30
C ILE A 296 -1.30 -0.45 25.30
N PHE A 297 -1.67 -1.70 24.98
CA PHE A 297 -1.57 -2.85 25.87
C PHE A 297 -2.29 -2.63 27.22
N ASP A 298 -3.49 -2.01 27.18
CA ASP A 298 -4.30 -1.63 28.34
C ASP A 298 -3.66 -0.61 29.29
N GLU A 299 -2.53 -0.03 28.94
CA GLU A 299 -1.86 1.04 29.68
C GLU A 299 -2.15 2.40 29.05
N ASP A 300 -2.36 3.40 29.90
CA ASP A 300 -2.59 4.80 29.47
C ASP A 300 -1.27 5.42 28.98
N VAL A 301 -1.31 6.01 27.78
CA VAL A 301 -0.16 6.64 27.13
C VAL A 301 -0.53 8.06 26.70
N ASN A 302 0.25 9.04 27.17
CA ASN A 302 0.11 10.42 26.74
C ASN A 302 0.74 10.63 25.37
N VAL A 303 0.08 11.39 24.49
CA VAL A 303 0.59 11.72 23.16
C VAL A 303 1.12 13.16 23.17
N ASN A 304 2.39 13.32 23.54
CA ASN A 304 3.12 14.58 23.55
C ASN A 304 3.97 14.75 22.26
N ALA A 305 4.29 13.66 21.59
CA ALA A 305 5.01 13.68 20.32
C ALA A 305 4.24 14.45 19.24
N LYS A 306 4.96 15.05 18.29
CA LYS A 306 4.36 15.69 17.12
C LYS A 306 3.80 14.63 16.17
N VAL A 307 2.48 14.59 16.00
CA VAL A 307 1.83 13.71 15.01
C VAL A 307 1.67 14.49 13.71
N VAL A 308 2.19 13.95 12.62
CA VAL A 308 2.14 14.51 11.27
C VAL A 308 1.57 13.49 10.30
N SER A 309 0.69 13.93 9.41
CA SER A 309 0.22 13.10 8.30
C SER A 309 0.73 13.66 6.98
N ILE A 310 1.23 12.78 6.12
CA ILE A 310 1.60 13.10 4.74
C ILE A 310 0.79 12.14 3.85
N GLN A 311 -0.35 12.61 3.35
CA GLN A 311 -1.30 11.77 2.62
C GLN A 311 -0.78 11.37 1.23
N GLY A 312 0.09 12.16 0.64
CA GLY A 312 0.75 11.87 -0.64
C GLY A 312 1.54 10.56 -0.67
N TYR A 313 1.82 9.96 0.48
CA TYR A 313 2.35 8.60 0.57
C TYR A 313 1.29 7.51 0.42
N SER A 314 -0.01 7.82 0.30
CA SER A 314 -0.98 6.77 0.00
C SER A 314 -0.65 6.08 -1.32
N ALA A 315 -0.71 4.75 -1.33
CA ALA A 315 -0.49 3.97 -2.55
C ALA A 315 -1.64 4.09 -3.55
N HIS A 316 -2.85 4.42 -3.06
CA HIS A 316 -4.03 4.56 -3.91
C HIS A 316 -4.00 5.85 -4.72
N ALA A 317 -4.47 5.77 -5.95
CA ALA A 317 -4.73 6.92 -6.80
C ALA A 317 -5.71 7.90 -6.15
N ASP A 318 -5.44 9.20 -6.29
CA ASP A 318 -6.35 10.26 -5.86
C ASP A 318 -7.43 10.53 -6.90
N GLN A 319 -8.39 11.42 -6.57
CA GLN A 319 -9.52 11.77 -7.46
C GLN A 319 -9.05 12.19 -8.86
N THR A 320 -8.05 13.07 -8.94
CA THR A 320 -7.51 13.54 -10.22
C THR A 320 -6.87 12.40 -11.02
N THR A 321 -6.09 11.55 -10.39
CA THR A 321 -5.45 10.40 -11.04
C THR A 321 -6.48 9.39 -11.53
N LEU A 322 -7.50 9.07 -10.71
CA LEU A 322 -8.62 8.20 -11.10
C LEU A 322 -9.36 8.77 -12.31
N TYR A 323 -9.70 10.06 -12.28
CA TYR A 323 -10.36 10.75 -13.39
C TYR A 323 -9.53 10.73 -14.67
N GLN A 324 -8.24 11.05 -14.58
CA GLN A 324 -7.34 11.04 -15.73
C GLN A 324 -7.15 9.63 -16.31
N TRP A 325 -7.08 8.60 -15.46
CA TRP A 325 -7.03 7.22 -15.91
C TRP A 325 -8.30 6.84 -16.69
N LEU A 326 -9.49 7.18 -16.18
CA LEU A 326 -10.78 6.94 -16.85
C LEU A 326 -10.92 7.73 -18.16
N LYS A 327 -10.37 8.93 -18.24
CA LYS A 327 -10.41 9.77 -19.47
C LYS A 327 -9.67 9.13 -20.65
N ASN A 328 -8.75 8.20 -20.43
CA ASN A 328 -8.05 7.51 -21.51
C ASN A 328 -8.90 6.50 -22.28
N PHE A 329 -10.06 6.10 -21.74
CA PHE A 329 -10.94 5.17 -22.42
C PHE A 329 -11.67 5.85 -23.59
N LYS A 330 -11.70 5.16 -24.73
CA LYS A 330 -12.48 5.61 -25.89
C LYS A 330 -13.94 5.23 -25.69
N LYS A 331 -14.83 6.16 -26.00
CA LYS A 331 -16.28 5.90 -25.98
C LYS A 331 -16.69 4.94 -27.12
N PRO A 332 -17.79 4.18 -26.96
CA PRO A 332 -18.73 4.23 -25.84
C PRO A 332 -18.33 3.31 -24.67
N ILE A 333 -18.50 3.82 -23.46
CA ILE A 333 -18.50 3.02 -22.21
C ILE A 333 -19.97 2.93 -21.80
N LYS A 334 -20.46 1.73 -21.53
CA LYS A 334 -21.87 1.53 -21.17
C LYS A 334 -22.14 1.89 -19.71
N HIS A 335 -21.23 1.51 -18.79
CA HIS A 335 -21.37 1.84 -17.37
C HIS A 335 -20.03 1.75 -16.63
N ILE A 336 -19.89 2.58 -15.58
CA ILE A 336 -18.76 2.55 -14.62
C ILE A 336 -19.29 2.35 -13.20
N TRP A 337 -18.76 1.39 -12.48
CA TRP A 337 -19.03 1.19 -11.05
C TRP A 337 -17.84 1.68 -10.24
N ALA A 338 -18.12 2.62 -9.31
CA ALA A 338 -17.14 3.02 -8.30
C ALA A 338 -17.21 2.02 -7.13
N VAL A 339 -16.12 1.31 -6.87
CA VAL A 339 -16.02 0.21 -5.90
C VAL A 339 -14.84 0.42 -4.95
N GLN A 340 -14.73 -0.42 -3.93
CA GLN A 340 -13.55 -0.48 -3.02
C GLN A 340 -13.22 0.86 -2.33
N GLY A 341 -14.24 1.68 -2.03
CA GLY A 341 -14.12 2.91 -1.26
C GLY A 341 -15.21 3.00 -0.20
N GLU A 342 -15.05 3.94 0.74
CA GLU A 342 -16.16 4.33 1.63
C GLU A 342 -17.27 4.99 0.80
N THR A 343 -18.49 5.01 1.32
CA THR A 343 -19.67 5.52 0.59
C THR A 343 -19.48 6.92 0.03
N GLY A 344 -18.98 7.86 0.84
CA GLY A 344 -18.77 9.25 0.42
C GLY A 344 -17.81 9.41 -0.76
N PRO A 345 -16.57 8.91 -0.67
CA PRO A 345 -15.62 8.94 -1.79
C PRO A 345 -16.14 8.23 -3.05
N ALA A 346 -16.81 7.08 -2.91
CA ALA A 346 -17.35 6.36 -4.05
C ALA A 346 -18.47 7.14 -4.76
N GLU A 347 -19.39 7.75 -4.00
CA GLU A 347 -20.45 8.61 -4.53
C GLU A 347 -19.88 9.86 -5.22
N ALA A 348 -18.88 10.50 -4.60
CA ALA A 348 -18.22 11.68 -5.19
C ALA A 348 -17.56 11.33 -6.54
N LEU A 349 -16.87 10.20 -6.64
CA LEU A 349 -16.30 9.73 -7.90
C LEU A 349 -17.37 9.42 -8.94
N ALA A 350 -18.46 8.74 -8.55
CA ALA A 350 -19.55 8.41 -9.48
C ALA A 350 -20.23 9.68 -10.03
N ILE A 351 -20.40 10.73 -9.22
CA ILE A 351 -20.91 12.04 -9.65
C ILE A 351 -19.93 12.68 -10.64
N LEU A 352 -18.65 12.74 -10.29
CA LEU A 352 -17.61 13.31 -11.16
C LEU A 352 -17.57 12.62 -12.53
N ILE A 353 -17.69 11.29 -12.57
CA ILE A 353 -17.72 10.53 -13.83
C ILE A 353 -18.93 10.93 -14.67
N LYS A 354 -20.12 11.02 -14.09
CA LYS A 354 -21.35 11.44 -14.82
C LYS A 354 -21.21 12.84 -15.38
N ASP A 355 -20.76 13.79 -14.56
CA ASP A 355 -20.75 15.20 -14.91
C ASP A 355 -19.67 15.53 -15.94
N TYR A 356 -18.48 14.97 -15.81
CA TYR A 356 -17.34 15.35 -16.65
C TYR A 356 -17.00 14.38 -17.77
N LEU A 357 -17.31 13.08 -17.60
CA LEU A 357 -17.12 12.09 -18.68
C LEU A 357 -18.40 11.80 -19.46
N GLY A 358 -19.58 12.14 -18.90
CA GLY A 358 -20.88 11.87 -19.53
C GLY A 358 -21.14 10.37 -19.68
N VAL A 359 -20.62 9.55 -18.77
CA VAL A 359 -20.80 8.10 -18.74
C VAL A 359 -21.69 7.73 -17.55
N PRO A 360 -22.68 6.82 -17.72
CA PRO A 360 -23.45 6.31 -16.59
C PRO A 360 -22.52 5.71 -15.53
N ALA A 361 -22.67 6.13 -14.28
CA ALA A 361 -21.87 5.61 -13.18
C ALA A 361 -22.72 5.42 -11.92
N SER A 362 -22.35 4.44 -11.09
CA SER A 362 -23.05 4.19 -9.81
C SER A 362 -22.11 3.51 -8.80
N VAL A 363 -22.54 3.50 -7.55
CA VAL A 363 -21.92 2.75 -6.46
C VAL A 363 -22.77 1.51 -6.23
N PRO A 364 -22.24 0.29 -6.49
CA PRO A 364 -23.02 -0.93 -6.28
C PRO A 364 -23.07 -1.29 -4.79
N LYS A 365 -24.10 -2.03 -4.41
CA LYS A 365 -24.25 -2.61 -3.09
C LYS A 365 -23.82 -4.08 -3.11
N ILE A 366 -23.44 -4.60 -1.95
CA ILE A 366 -23.15 -6.03 -1.80
C ILE A 366 -24.40 -6.83 -2.18
N GLY A 367 -24.26 -7.78 -3.10
CA GLY A 367 -25.36 -8.61 -3.59
C GLY A 367 -26.05 -8.10 -4.86
N ASP A 368 -25.70 -6.91 -5.36
CA ASP A 368 -26.21 -6.42 -6.65
C ASP A 368 -25.77 -7.34 -7.78
N VAL A 369 -26.71 -7.65 -8.68
CA VAL A 369 -26.49 -8.45 -9.89
C VAL A 369 -26.77 -7.58 -11.10
N VAL A 370 -25.90 -7.65 -12.10
CA VAL A 370 -26.02 -6.89 -13.35
C VAL A 370 -25.89 -7.85 -14.53
N ASP A 371 -26.90 -7.88 -15.39
CA ASP A 371 -26.86 -8.59 -16.67
C ASP A 371 -26.15 -7.72 -17.73
N LEU A 372 -25.15 -8.30 -18.40
CA LEU A 372 -24.26 -7.60 -19.34
C LEU A 372 -24.55 -7.98 -20.80
#